data_96038c6e7ee010f1d6452a8b82e3616a
#
_entry.id   96038c6e7ee010f1d6452a8b82e3616a
#
_cell.length_a   1.000
_cell.length_b   1.000
_cell.length_c   1.000
_cell.angle_alpha   90.00
_cell.angle_beta   90.00
_cell.angle_gamma   90.00
#
_symmetry.space_group_name_H-M   'P 1'
#
loop_
_entity.id
_entity.type
_entity.pdbx_description
1 polymer ?
#
loop_
_entity_poly.entity_id
_entity_poly.type
_entity_poly.pdbx_seq_one_letter_code
_entity_poly.pdbx_strand_id
1 'polypeptide(L)'
;MGTAGSGVFSANDLGRTATHEVGHWLNLRHIWGDDYCGNDFVDDTPEAEEANYGCFNFPHNDFNGCGSDSAGEMFMNYMDYVDDGCMNIFTYGQAERMWAAIDGPRSGLKTSKGCEAVQPLGISNNVEIK
;
A
#
# COMPACT_ATOMS: atom_id res chain seq x y z
N MET A 1 -1.41 11.83 10.78
CA MET A 1 -1.89 11.17 9.56
C MET A 1 -3.40 11.04 9.63
N GLY A 2 -4.10 11.39 8.53
CA GLY A 2 -5.54 11.13 8.41
C GLY A 2 -5.80 9.63 8.38
N THR A 3 -6.87 9.21 9.03
CA THR A 3 -7.38 7.84 8.90
C THR A 3 -8.38 7.79 7.74
N ALA A 4 -8.60 6.61 7.18
CA ALA A 4 -9.56 6.42 6.09
C ALA A 4 -10.90 7.10 6.40
N GLY A 5 -11.30 8.05 5.55
CA GLY A 5 -12.56 8.76 5.67
C GLY A 5 -12.65 9.76 6.84
N SER A 6 -11.52 10.14 7.46
CA SER A 6 -11.55 11.08 8.60
C SER A 6 -11.79 12.53 8.20
N GLY A 7 -11.58 12.89 6.94
CA GLY A 7 -11.68 14.26 6.44
C GLY A 7 -10.66 15.25 7.01
N VAL A 8 -9.65 14.76 7.73
CA VAL A 8 -8.64 15.60 8.38
C VAL A 8 -7.66 16.17 7.35
N PHE A 9 -7.35 15.38 6.30
CA PHE A 9 -6.50 15.79 5.18
C PHE A 9 -7.19 15.41 3.87
N SER A 10 -7.66 16.36 3.11
CA SER A 10 -8.43 16.12 1.88
C SER A 10 -7.63 15.38 0.80
N ALA A 11 -6.32 15.45 0.82
CA ALA A 11 -5.44 14.70 -0.08
C ALA A 11 -5.32 13.21 0.26
N ASN A 12 -5.57 12.82 1.54
CA ASN A 12 -5.34 11.47 2.08
C ASN A 12 -6.56 10.96 2.86
N ASP A 13 -7.78 11.15 2.34
CA ASP A 13 -9.02 10.80 3.04
C ASP A 13 -9.78 9.60 2.43
N LEU A 14 -9.27 9.00 1.36
CA LEU A 14 -9.88 7.84 0.70
C LEU A 14 -9.37 6.49 1.21
N GLY A 15 -8.47 6.49 2.20
CA GLY A 15 -7.95 5.28 2.82
C GLY A 15 -6.78 4.63 2.09
N ARG A 16 -6.18 5.30 1.11
CA ARG A 16 -5.06 4.76 0.32
C ARG A 16 -3.77 4.65 1.14
N THR A 17 -3.61 5.51 2.15
CA THR A 17 -2.53 5.37 3.15
C THR A 17 -2.55 3.97 3.79
N ALA A 18 -3.72 3.46 4.17
CA ALA A 18 -3.81 2.11 4.73
C ALA A 18 -3.42 1.03 3.70
N THR A 19 -3.79 1.19 2.43
CA THR A 19 -3.38 0.29 1.34
C THR A 19 -1.86 0.31 1.16
N HIS A 20 -1.24 1.49 1.19
CA HIS A 20 0.20 1.69 1.14
C HIS A 20 0.92 0.95 2.28
N GLU A 21 0.49 1.15 3.52
CA GLU A 21 1.09 0.52 4.69
C GLU A 21 0.93 -1.02 4.67
N VAL A 22 -0.19 -1.53 4.15
CA VAL A 22 -0.36 -2.97 3.92
C VAL A 22 0.62 -3.48 2.87
N GLY A 23 0.92 -2.70 1.83
CA GLY A 23 1.97 -3.01 0.86
C GLY A 23 3.33 -3.21 1.55
N HIS A 24 3.75 -2.28 2.41
CA HIS A 24 4.98 -2.44 3.20
C HIS A 24 4.94 -3.65 4.12
N TRP A 25 3.81 -3.85 4.80
CA TRP A 25 3.64 -5.02 5.66
C TRP A 25 3.76 -6.34 4.88
N LEU A 26 3.40 -6.33 3.58
CA LEU A 26 3.57 -7.45 2.65
C LEU A 26 4.90 -7.40 1.87
N ASN A 27 5.90 -6.69 2.40
CA ASN A 27 7.27 -6.65 1.89
C ASN A 27 7.47 -5.86 0.59
N LEU A 28 6.60 -4.92 0.27
CA LEU A 28 6.87 -3.95 -0.78
C LEU A 28 7.73 -2.81 -0.26
N ARG A 29 8.53 -2.23 -1.15
CA ARG A 29 9.22 -0.95 -0.95
C ARG A 29 8.51 0.15 -1.71
N HIS A 30 8.86 1.39 -1.42
CA HIS A 30 8.50 2.50 -2.30
C HIS A 30 9.06 2.28 -3.69
N ILE A 31 8.36 2.77 -4.73
CA ILE A 31 8.78 2.56 -6.13
C ILE A 31 10.12 3.21 -6.48
N TRP A 32 10.57 4.24 -5.73
CA TRP A 32 11.90 4.83 -5.87
C TRP A 32 12.98 4.13 -5.00
N GLY A 33 12.67 3.00 -4.36
CA GLY A 33 13.61 2.17 -3.60
C GLY A 33 14.20 2.81 -2.34
N ASP A 34 13.60 3.92 -1.85
CA ASP A 34 14.04 4.70 -0.67
C ASP A 34 15.39 5.42 -0.85
N ASP A 35 15.83 5.64 -2.10
CA ASP A 35 17.03 6.41 -2.46
C ASP A 35 16.81 7.06 -3.84
N TYR A 36 17.66 8.03 -4.22
CA TYR A 36 17.62 8.60 -5.56
C TYR A 36 17.93 7.52 -6.59
N CYS A 37 17.01 7.27 -7.53
CA CYS A 37 17.10 6.16 -8.46
C CYS A 37 17.34 4.81 -7.76
N GLY A 38 16.72 4.60 -6.60
CA GLY A 38 16.85 3.36 -5.84
C GLY A 38 16.11 2.20 -6.48
N ASN A 39 16.27 1.01 -5.92
CA ASN A 39 15.66 -0.21 -6.44
C ASN A 39 14.63 -0.77 -5.44
N ASP A 40 13.40 -0.94 -5.87
CA ASP A 40 12.32 -1.53 -5.08
C ASP A 40 12.28 -3.06 -5.16
N PHE A 41 13.14 -3.66 -6.00
CA PHE A 41 13.25 -5.10 -6.29
C PHE A 41 11.99 -5.69 -6.93
N VAL A 42 11.33 -4.92 -7.78
CA VAL A 42 10.19 -5.33 -8.61
C VAL A 42 10.47 -4.93 -10.05
N ASP A 43 10.55 -5.90 -10.95
CA ASP A 43 11.04 -5.67 -12.32
C ASP A 43 10.04 -4.93 -13.23
N ASP A 44 8.76 -4.89 -12.86
CA ASP A 44 7.68 -4.28 -13.64
C ASP A 44 7.20 -2.92 -13.08
N THR A 45 7.94 -2.35 -12.16
CA THR A 45 7.85 -0.95 -11.74
C THR A 45 8.98 -0.17 -12.45
N PRO A 46 8.67 0.87 -13.25
CA PRO A 46 9.70 1.75 -13.80
C PRO A 46 10.52 2.39 -12.69
N GLU A 47 11.83 2.56 -12.94
CA GLU A 47 12.69 3.27 -12.00
C GLU A 47 12.23 4.72 -11.83
N ALA A 48 12.05 5.14 -10.58
CA ALA A 48 11.64 6.49 -10.21
C ALA A 48 12.78 7.25 -9.53
N GLU A 49 12.86 8.55 -9.75
CA GLU A 49 13.91 9.39 -9.16
C GLU A 49 13.76 9.48 -7.65
N GLU A 50 12.58 9.85 -7.21
CA GLU A 50 12.24 10.08 -5.80
C GLU A 50 10.73 9.99 -5.60
N ALA A 51 10.25 10.27 -4.40
CA ALA A 51 8.83 10.28 -4.10
C ALA A 51 8.08 11.40 -4.85
N ASN A 52 6.93 11.07 -5.41
CA ASN A 52 6.02 12.02 -6.02
C ASN A 52 4.97 12.51 -5.01
N TYR A 53 4.58 13.78 -5.06
CA TYR A 53 3.58 14.39 -4.19
C TYR A 53 2.53 15.16 -5.01
N GLY A 54 1.28 15.05 -4.65
CA GLY A 54 0.16 15.65 -5.40
C GLY A 54 -0.40 14.69 -6.44
N CYS A 55 -0.96 15.24 -7.53
CA CYS A 55 -1.51 14.46 -8.65
C CYS A 55 -0.94 14.94 -9.97
N PHE A 56 -0.60 14.01 -10.85
CA PHE A 56 0.03 14.31 -12.13
C PHE A 56 -0.80 13.81 -13.31
N ASN A 57 -0.48 14.30 -14.49
CA ASN A 57 -0.97 13.74 -15.74
C ASN A 57 0.06 12.73 -16.27
N PHE A 58 -0.42 11.63 -16.81
CA PHE A 58 0.42 10.63 -17.46
C PHE A 58 0.77 11.07 -18.91
N PRO A 59 2.00 10.87 -19.40
CA PRO A 59 3.18 10.42 -18.66
C PRO A 59 3.73 11.49 -17.71
N HIS A 60 4.38 11.08 -16.63
CA HIS A 60 5.00 11.95 -15.66
C HIS A 60 6.47 11.57 -15.50
N ASN A 61 7.37 12.59 -15.48
CA ASN A 61 8.80 12.41 -15.36
C ASN A 61 9.34 11.36 -16.34
N ASP A 62 8.88 11.44 -17.60
CA ASP A 62 9.35 10.61 -18.68
C ASP A 62 10.81 10.94 -19.00
N PHE A 63 11.62 9.91 -19.26
CA PHE A 63 13.07 10.05 -19.48
C PHE A 63 13.80 10.68 -18.29
N ASN A 64 13.38 10.39 -17.05
CA ASN A 64 14.16 10.76 -15.88
C ASN A 64 15.58 10.17 -15.93
N GLY A 65 16.48 10.67 -15.11
CA GLY A 65 17.88 10.22 -15.09
C GLY A 65 18.11 8.77 -14.64
N CYS A 66 17.07 8.06 -14.25
CA CYS A 66 17.13 6.74 -13.63
C CYS A 66 16.82 5.57 -14.55
N GLY A 67 16.56 5.82 -15.84
CA GLY A 67 16.26 4.76 -16.79
C GLY A 67 14.78 4.60 -17.12
N SER A 68 13.90 5.48 -16.63
CA SER A 68 12.51 5.51 -17.10
C SER A 68 12.46 5.75 -18.60
N ASP A 69 11.48 5.18 -19.25
CA ASP A 69 11.22 5.35 -20.69
C ASP A 69 10.14 6.41 -20.95
N SER A 70 9.61 6.45 -22.16
CA SER A 70 8.54 7.39 -22.54
C SER A 70 7.22 7.21 -21.78
N ALA A 71 7.06 6.14 -21.03
CA ALA A 71 5.93 5.94 -20.12
C ALA A 71 6.11 6.71 -18.80
N GLY A 72 7.34 7.07 -18.45
CA GLY A 72 7.65 7.80 -17.23
C GLY A 72 7.50 6.98 -15.95
N GLU A 73 7.48 7.68 -14.83
CA GLU A 73 7.30 7.07 -13.52
C GLU A 73 5.85 6.64 -13.28
N MET A 74 5.69 5.56 -12.53
CA MET A 74 4.38 5.00 -12.19
C MET A 74 3.79 5.69 -10.94
N PHE A 75 3.70 7.04 -10.95
CA PHE A 75 3.23 7.82 -9.80
C PHE A 75 1.89 7.36 -9.22
N MET A 76 1.01 6.72 -10.02
CA MET A 76 -0.27 6.21 -9.58
C MET A 76 -0.17 4.91 -8.76
N ASN A 77 1.03 4.37 -8.55
CA ASN A 77 1.26 3.17 -7.75
C ASN A 77 0.95 3.43 -6.29
N TYR A 78 0.34 2.46 -5.60
CA TYR A 78 0.08 2.58 -4.16
C TYR A 78 1.35 2.72 -3.32
N MET A 79 2.53 2.38 -3.85
CA MET A 79 3.82 2.52 -3.15
C MET A 79 4.53 3.83 -3.48
N ASP A 80 3.82 4.83 -4.00
CA ASP A 80 4.27 6.22 -4.10
C ASP A 80 3.59 7.09 -3.02
N TYR A 81 3.89 8.41 -3.01
CA TYR A 81 3.37 9.39 -2.03
C TYR A 81 2.40 10.40 -2.64
N VAL A 82 1.82 10.09 -3.79
CA VAL A 82 0.80 10.96 -4.39
C VAL A 82 -0.49 10.98 -3.56
N ASP A 83 -1.36 11.94 -3.85
CA ASP A 83 -2.65 12.05 -3.20
C ASP A 83 -3.50 10.78 -3.40
N ASP A 84 -4.29 10.42 -2.41
CA ASP A 84 -5.15 9.22 -2.40
C ASP A 84 -5.98 9.06 -3.68
N GLY A 85 -6.50 10.18 -4.22
CA GLY A 85 -7.30 10.18 -5.44
C GLY A 85 -6.56 9.74 -6.70
N CYS A 86 -5.23 9.75 -6.66
CA CYS A 86 -4.37 9.38 -7.79
C CYS A 86 -3.78 7.98 -7.67
N MET A 87 -3.79 7.38 -6.48
CA MET A 87 -3.33 6.01 -6.25
C MET A 87 -4.39 4.99 -6.69
N ASN A 88 -4.03 4.08 -7.58
CA ASN A 88 -5.00 3.11 -8.11
C ASN A 88 -4.42 1.76 -8.55
N ILE A 89 -3.10 1.53 -8.43
CA ILE A 89 -2.48 0.32 -8.99
C ILE A 89 -1.41 -0.28 -8.07
N PHE A 90 -1.37 -1.61 -8.03
CA PHE A 90 -0.19 -2.43 -7.82
C PHE A 90 0.14 -3.15 -9.13
N THR A 91 1.42 -3.41 -9.39
CA THR A 91 1.87 -4.20 -10.53
C THR A 91 1.71 -5.70 -10.27
N TYR A 92 1.90 -6.50 -11.32
CA TYR A 92 1.90 -7.95 -11.16
C TYR A 92 3.09 -8.43 -10.31
N GLY A 93 4.29 -7.90 -10.55
CA GLY A 93 5.47 -8.21 -9.76
C GLY A 93 5.34 -7.83 -8.29
N GLN A 94 4.70 -6.68 -8.00
CA GLN A 94 4.35 -6.33 -6.62
C GLN A 94 3.39 -7.35 -6.00
N ALA A 95 2.39 -7.80 -6.75
CA ALA A 95 1.47 -8.83 -6.26
C ALA A 95 2.18 -10.15 -5.98
N GLU A 96 3.08 -10.61 -6.86
CA GLU A 96 3.89 -11.80 -6.63
C GLU A 96 4.75 -11.68 -5.37
N ARG A 97 5.39 -10.52 -5.16
CA ARG A 97 6.19 -10.25 -3.97
C ARG A 97 5.34 -10.26 -2.69
N MET A 98 4.14 -9.70 -2.72
CA MET A 98 3.19 -9.77 -1.60
C MET A 98 2.76 -11.21 -1.31
N TRP A 99 2.48 -12.01 -2.34
CA TRP A 99 2.16 -13.42 -2.16
C TRP A 99 3.32 -14.21 -1.57
N ALA A 100 4.56 -13.96 -1.99
CA ALA A 100 5.73 -14.57 -1.40
C ALA A 100 5.87 -14.24 0.09
N ALA A 101 5.53 -13.03 0.50
CA ALA A 101 5.49 -12.65 1.92
C ALA A 101 4.42 -13.42 2.71
N ILE A 102 3.23 -13.63 2.12
CA ILE A 102 2.14 -14.42 2.71
C ILE A 102 2.52 -15.90 2.78
N ASP A 103 3.19 -16.43 1.77
CA ASP A 103 3.61 -17.84 1.73
C ASP A 103 4.78 -18.14 2.67
N GLY A 104 5.59 -17.14 2.96
CA GLY A 104 6.78 -17.24 3.81
C GLY A 104 6.56 -16.65 5.22
N PRO A 105 7.13 -15.47 5.49
CA PRO A 105 7.17 -14.92 6.85
C PRO A 105 5.80 -14.59 7.46
N ARG A 106 4.75 -14.48 6.64
CA ARG A 106 3.38 -14.20 7.09
C ARG A 106 2.41 -15.34 6.87
N SER A 107 2.90 -16.55 6.75
CA SER A 107 2.10 -17.76 6.47
C SER A 107 0.98 -18.01 7.50
N GLY A 108 1.11 -17.48 8.72
CA GLY A 108 0.04 -17.50 9.72
C GLY A 108 -1.25 -16.82 9.30
N LEU A 109 -1.21 -15.92 8.30
CA LEU A 109 -2.43 -15.32 7.72
C LEU A 109 -3.36 -16.36 7.11
N LYS A 110 -2.80 -17.39 6.47
CA LYS A 110 -3.57 -18.45 5.81
C LYS A 110 -4.41 -19.29 6.78
N THR A 111 -4.04 -19.31 8.04
CA THR A 111 -4.73 -20.04 9.10
C THR A 111 -5.34 -19.10 10.15
N SER A 112 -5.35 -17.80 9.85
CA SER A 112 -5.90 -16.79 10.75
C SER A 112 -7.39 -16.98 10.94
N LYS A 113 -7.83 -16.89 12.20
CA LYS A 113 -9.24 -16.92 12.58
C LYS A 113 -9.89 -15.53 12.59
N GLY A 114 -9.23 -14.51 12.06
CA GLY A 114 -9.74 -13.13 12.07
C GLY A 114 -11.07 -12.93 11.34
N CYS A 115 -11.45 -13.84 10.44
CA CYS A 115 -12.75 -13.85 9.75
C CYS A 115 -13.78 -14.80 10.37
N GLU A 116 -13.43 -15.52 11.45
CA GLU A 116 -14.42 -16.32 12.18
C GLU A 116 -15.33 -15.40 13.00
N ALA A 117 -16.64 -15.71 13.01
CA ALA A 117 -17.58 -14.95 13.83
C ALA A 117 -17.15 -15.03 15.31
N VAL A 118 -17.01 -13.87 15.93
CA VAL A 118 -16.77 -13.81 17.38
C VAL A 118 -17.95 -14.49 18.08
N GLN A 119 -17.70 -15.58 18.81
CA GLN A 119 -18.71 -16.18 19.64
C GLN A 119 -19.12 -15.13 20.68
N PRO A 120 -20.43 -14.85 20.84
CA PRO A 120 -20.86 -13.92 21.87
C PRO A 120 -20.37 -14.46 23.21
N LEU A 121 -19.62 -13.64 23.94
CA LEU A 121 -19.28 -13.93 25.32
C LEU A 121 -20.63 -14.15 26.03
N GLY A 122 -20.87 -15.37 26.49
CA GLY A 122 -22.05 -15.69 27.29
C GLY A 122 -22.03 -14.84 28.56
N ILE A 123 -22.60 -13.65 28.48
CA ILE A 123 -22.88 -12.85 29.68
C ILE A 123 -24.08 -13.57 30.32
N SER A 124 -23.79 -14.37 31.31
CA SER A 124 -24.82 -14.88 32.20
C SER A 124 -25.42 -13.68 32.93
N ASN A 125 -26.64 -13.30 32.54
CA ASN A 125 -27.41 -12.24 33.20
C ASN A 125 -27.91 -12.66 34.59
N ASN A 126 -27.17 -13.47 35.34
CA ASN A 126 -27.50 -13.80 36.72
C ASN A 126 -26.92 -12.74 37.67
N VAL A 127 -27.41 -11.50 37.57
CA VAL A 127 -27.30 -10.55 38.67
C VAL A 127 -28.51 -10.74 39.54
N GLU A 128 -28.42 -11.58 40.58
CA GLU A 128 -29.37 -11.53 41.68
C GLU A 128 -29.15 -10.23 42.45
N ILE A 129 -30.07 -9.29 42.28
CA ILE A 129 -30.16 -8.11 43.15
C ILE A 129 -30.77 -8.60 44.48
N LYS A 130 -29.96 -8.64 45.53
CA LYS A 130 -30.43 -8.79 46.93
C LYS A 130 -30.67 -7.43 47.50
#